data_426988ef9d4583510335e77196f132c0
#
_entry.id   426988ef9d4583510335e77196f132c0
#
_cell.length_a   1.000
_cell.length_b   1.000
_cell.length_c   1.000
_cell.angle_alpha   90.00
_cell.angle_beta   90.00
_cell.angle_gamma   90.00
#
_symmetry.space_group_name_H-M   'P 1'
#
loop_
_entity.id
_entity.type
_entity.pdbx_description
1 polymer ?
#
loop_
_entity_poly.entity_id
_entity_poly.type
_entity_poly.pdbx_seq_one_letter_code
_entity_poly.pdbx_strand_id
1 'polypeptide(L)'
;MLIIRKAKIQDARLLSQLLETSYRFYFSDLWNNKDELKTYISEESSIENIVASLETPDHHWFIAESHQDINVAATGHDIIPGNIIGFSKIVLNQLIPDKDFTGIYLHKLYLTPHLTGKKYGDQLFDHIVAFGQERGQKWLWLEVLEKNPKAIRFYARKGMEWQKDIIFSSETQQSTMHIMAKNLSLIKME
;
A
#
# COMPACT_ATOMS: atom_id res chain seq x y z
N MET A 1 -10.44 -12.77 13.86
CA MET A 1 -11.10 -11.58 13.30
C MET A 1 -9.99 -10.55 13.02
N LEU A 2 -10.00 -9.91 11.85
CA LEU A 2 -9.05 -8.85 11.51
C LEU A 2 -9.54 -7.53 12.11
N ILE A 3 -8.64 -6.79 12.75
CA ILE A 3 -8.86 -5.41 13.18
C ILE A 3 -8.05 -4.52 12.26
N ILE A 4 -8.68 -3.51 11.68
CA ILE A 4 -7.99 -2.48 10.91
C ILE A 4 -8.16 -1.16 11.65
N ARG A 5 -7.04 -0.59 12.10
CA ARG A 5 -7.03 0.67 12.84
C ARG A 5 -6.21 1.75 12.13
N LYS A 6 -6.57 3.00 12.35
CA LYS A 6 -5.75 4.13 11.93
C LYS A 6 -4.44 4.12 12.72
N ALA A 7 -3.32 4.29 12.03
CA ALA A 7 -2.01 4.44 12.65
C ALA A 7 -1.87 5.81 13.32
N LYS A 8 -1.05 5.87 14.36
CA LYS A 8 -0.70 7.07 15.12
C LYS A 8 0.81 7.32 15.02
N ILE A 9 1.27 8.49 15.44
CA ILE A 9 2.70 8.86 15.42
C ILE A 9 3.57 7.81 16.13
N GLN A 10 3.10 7.25 17.25
CA GLN A 10 3.80 6.19 17.98
C GLN A 10 4.00 4.89 17.19
N ASP A 11 3.22 4.68 16.12
CA ASP A 11 3.37 3.54 15.23
C ASP A 11 4.46 3.74 14.15
N ALA A 12 5.10 4.92 14.07
CA ALA A 12 6.04 5.25 13.00
C ALA A 12 7.19 4.24 12.89
N ARG A 13 7.76 3.81 14.02
CA ARG A 13 8.80 2.77 14.03
C ARG A 13 8.30 1.43 13.51
N LEU A 14 7.12 1.00 13.90
CA LEU A 14 6.49 -0.22 13.40
C LEU A 14 6.23 -0.13 11.89
N LEU A 15 5.69 0.99 11.41
CA LEU A 15 5.47 1.22 9.98
C LEU A 15 6.76 1.23 9.18
N SER A 16 7.83 1.81 9.72
CA SER A 16 9.18 1.78 9.14
C SER A 16 9.67 0.33 8.93
N GLN A 17 9.61 -0.49 9.96
CA GLN A 17 10.00 -1.91 9.90
C GLN A 17 9.12 -2.71 8.92
N LEU A 18 7.80 -2.52 8.98
CA LEU A 18 6.85 -3.18 8.09
C LEU A 18 7.12 -2.83 6.62
N LEU A 19 7.39 -1.55 6.35
CA LEU A 19 7.66 -1.07 5.00
C LEU A 19 8.98 -1.66 4.48
N GLU A 20 10.06 -1.56 5.23
CA GLU A 20 11.35 -2.11 4.83
C GLU A 20 11.26 -3.62 4.57
N THR A 21 10.71 -4.38 5.52
CA THR A 21 10.60 -5.84 5.42
C THR A 21 9.74 -6.25 4.24
N SER A 22 8.55 -5.62 4.08
CA SER A 22 7.64 -5.94 2.98
C SER A 22 8.22 -5.56 1.63
N TYR A 23 8.82 -4.38 1.51
CA TYR A 23 9.40 -3.93 0.25
C TYR A 23 10.56 -4.83 -0.18
N ARG A 24 11.47 -5.17 0.73
CA ARG A 24 12.57 -6.11 0.44
C ARG A 24 12.05 -7.47 -0.01
N PHE A 25 11.03 -8.01 0.67
CA PHE A 25 10.48 -9.31 0.34
C PHE A 25 9.82 -9.34 -1.06
N TYR A 26 9.05 -8.30 -1.40
CA TYR A 26 8.27 -8.31 -2.64
C TYR A 26 9.02 -7.77 -3.86
N PHE A 27 10.01 -6.90 -3.68
CA PHE A 27 10.58 -6.13 -4.78
C PHE A 27 12.10 -6.18 -4.92
N SER A 28 12.85 -6.78 -3.99
CA SER A 28 14.33 -6.78 -4.07
C SER A 28 14.86 -7.35 -5.39
N ASP A 29 14.22 -8.37 -5.93
CA ASP A 29 14.66 -9.03 -7.16
C ASP A 29 14.38 -8.23 -8.44
N LEU A 30 13.58 -7.17 -8.32
CA LEU A 30 13.23 -6.29 -9.45
C LEU A 30 14.21 -5.13 -9.62
N TRP A 31 15.14 -4.95 -8.68
CA TRP A 31 16.14 -3.90 -8.74
C TRP A 31 17.45 -4.40 -9.31
N ASN A 32 17.92 -3.74 -10.36
CA ASN A 32 19.22 -4.04 -10.99
C ASN A 32 20.40 -3.61 -10.10
N ASN A 33 20.25 -2.47 -9.41
CA ASN A 33 21.28 -1.91 -8.54
C ASN A 33 20.83 -1.99 -7.07
N LYS A 34 21.63 -2.70 -6.26
CA LYS A 34 21.32 -2.93 -4.83
C LYS A 34 21.56 -1.69 -3.95
N ASP A 35 22.45 -0.79 -4.35
CA ASP A 35 22.69 0.46 -3.63
C ASP A 35 21.54 1.43 -3.86
N GLU A 36 21.01 1.51 -5.08
CA GLU A 36 19.78 2.28 -5.36
C GLU A 36 18.59 1.73 -4.56
N LEU A 37 18.42 0.41 -4.51
CA LEU A 37 17.39 -0.23 -3.69
C LEU A 37 17.53 0.18 -2.22
N LYS A 38 18.76 0.13 -1.69
CA LYS A 38 19.04 0.49 -0.30
C LYS A 38 18.69 1.96 -0.02
N THR A 39 19.08 2.87 -0.91
CA THR A 39 18.77 4.29 -0.80
C THR A 39 17.26 4.51 -0.83
N TYR A 40 16.58 3.94 -1.82
CA TYR A 40 15.12 4.03 -1.95
C TYR A 40 14.38 3.55 -0.70
N ILE A 41 14.75 2.36 -0.19
CA ILE A 41 14.13 1.83 1.03
C ILE A 41 14.41 2.73 2.23
N SER A 42 15.65 3.20 2.39
CA SER A 42 16.06 4.07 3.49
C SER A 42 15.23 5.36 3.53
N GLU A 43 14.95 5.95 2.38
CA GLU A 43 14.12 7.16 2.26
C GLU A 43 12.64 6.85 2.55
N GLU A 44 12.09 5.82 1.89
CA GLU A 44 10.68 5.46 2.01
C GLU A 44 10.30 4.94 3.41
N SER A 45 11.21 4.27 4.11
CA SER A 45 11.01 3.73 5.46
C SER A 45 11.56 4.64 6.56
N SER A 46 12.07 5.83 6.25
CA SER A 46 12.58 6.78 7.24
C SER A 46 11.47 7.13 8.25
N ILE A 47 11.79 7.04 9.54
CA ILE A 47 10.83 7.35 10.62
C ILE A 47 10.36 8.80 10.51
N GLU A 48 11.26 9.71 10.16
CA GLU A 48 10.99 11.13 9.99
C GLU A 48 9.96 11.37 8.87
N ASN A 49 10.13 10.72 7.72
CA ASN A 49 9.19 10.82 6.58
C ASN A 49 7.83 10.21 6.93
N ILE A 50 7.81 9.11 7.68
CA ILE A 50 6.56 8.48 8.13
C ILE A 50 5.84 9.38 9.12
N VAL A 51 6.54 9.98 10.10
CA VAL A 51 5.96 10.93 11.06
C VAL A 51 5.37 12.13 10.31
N ALA A 52 6.14 12.76 9.43
CA ALA A 52 5.66 13.88 8.63
C ALA A 52 4.41 13.51 7.82
N SER A 53 4.38 12.29 7.24
CA SER A 53 3.20 11.79 6.53
C SER A 53 2.01 11.54 7.47
N LEU A 54 2.22 11.04 8.69
CA LEU A 54 1.15 10.82 9.67
C LEU A 54 0.53 12.14 10.18
N GLU A 55 1.29 13.22 10.16
CA GLU A 55 0.85 14.58 10.54
C GLU A 55 0.17 15.33 9.39
N THR A 56 0.30 14.86 8.15
CA THR A 56 -0.32 15.49 6.98
C THR A 56 -1.81 15.15 6.93
N PRO A 57 -2.74 16.14 6.84
CA PRO A 57 -4.17 15.92 7.00
C PRO A 57 -4.78 14.89 6.04
N ASP A 58 -4.40 14.93 4.76
CA ASP A 58 -4.96 14.03 3.74
C ASP A 58 -4.26 12.67 3.66
N HIS A 59 -3.19 12.47 4.43
CA HIS A 59 -2.49 11.20 4.51
C HIS A 59 -3.09 10.33 5.61
N HIS A 60 -3.44 9.11 5.27
CA HIS A 60 -3.94 8.14 6.24
C HIS A 60 -3.20 6.82 6.12
N TRP A 61 -2.72 6.35 7.26
CA TRP A 61 -2.09 5.05 7.39
C TRP A 61 -2.98 4.14 8.22
N PHE A 62 -3.09 2.89 7.81
CA PHE A 62 -3.84 1.86 8.53
C PHE A 62 -2.96 0.66 8.79
N ILE A 63 -3.12 0.06 9.98
CA ILE A 63 -2.47 -1.19 10.39
C ILE A 63 -3.56 -2.24 10.56
N ALA A 64 -3.35 -3.39 9.94
CA ALA A 64 -4.21 -4.56 10.05
C ALA A 64 -3.60 -5.54 11.05
N GLU A 65 -4.36 -5.93 12.06
CA GLU A 65 -3.94 -6.76 13.18
C GLU A 65 -4.87 -7.96 13.34
N SER A 66 -4.33 -9.08 13.79
CA SER A 66 -5.10 -10.27 14.21
C SER A 66 -5.28 -10.27 15.74
N HIS A 67 -6.38 -10.85 16.23
CA HIS A 67 -6.55 -11.11 17.66
C HIS A 67 -5.64 -12.22 18.20
N GLN A 68 -5.08 -13.03 17.34
CA GLN A 68 -4.18 -14.14 17.69
C GLN A 68 -2.81 -13.88 17.10
N ASP A 69 -1.77 -14.20 17.85
CA ASP A 69 -0.41 -14.25 17.30
C ASP A 69 -0.39 -15.27 16.17
N ILE A 70 -0.24 -14.77 14.97
CA ILE A 70 0.05 -15.61 13.81
C ILE A 70 1.56 -15.73 13.82
N ASN A 71 2.08 -16.88 14.30
CA ASN A 71 3.52 -17.14 14.33
C ASN A 71 4.11 -16.98 12.92
N VAL A 72 4.49 -15.77 12.58
CA VAL A 72 5.31 -15.48 11.41
C VAL A 72 6.74 -15.62 11.90
N ALA A 73 7.43 -16.60 11.40
CA ALA A 73 8.85 -16.77 11.70
C ALA A 73 9.57 -15.45 11.42
N ALA A 74 10.19 -14.90 12.46
CA ALA A 74 11.00 -13.70 12.34
C ALA A 74 12.12 -13.97 11.33
N THR A 75 12.04 -13.33 10.18
CA THR A 75 13.10 -13.37 9.18
C THR A 75 13.99 -12.16 9.42
N GLY A 76 15.10 -12.35 10.16
CA GLY A 76 16.10 -11.30 10.37
C GLY A 76 15.98 -10.55 11.69
N HIS A 77 16.73 -9.45 11.83
CA HIS A 77 16.91 -8.68 13.05
C HIS A 77 15.68 -7.83 13.49
N ASP A 78 14.60 -7.83 12.73
CA ASP A 78 13.42 -7.01 12.99
C ASP A 78 12.27 -7.85 13.54
N ILE A 79 11.90 -7.59 14.77
CA ILE A 79 10.75 -8.25 15.42
C ILE A 79 9.49 -7.47 15.07
N ILE A 80 8.82 -7.88 13.98
CA ILE A 80 7.43 -7.47 13.74
C ILE A 80 6.56 -8.29 14.69
N PRO A 81 5.68 -7.65 15.49
CA PRO A 81 4.76 -8.38 16.35
C PRO A 81 3.96 -9.42 15.56
N GLY A 82 3.87 -10.64 16.08
CA GLY A 82 3.28 -11.79 15.39
C GLY A 82 1.79 -11.67 15.06
N ASN A 83 1.13 -10.63 15.55
CA ASN A 83 -0.26 -10.31 15.25
C ASN A 83 -0.44 -9.29 14.08
N ILE A 84 0.64 -8.70 13.55
CA ILE A 84 0.54 -7.73 12.46
C ILE A 84 0.38 -8.44 11.11
N ILE A 85 -0.74 -8.15 10.45
CA ILE A 85 -1.13 -8.74 9.17
C ILE A 85 -0.63 -7.92 7.98
N GLY A 86 -0.57 -6.61 8.12
CA GLY A 86 -0.19 -5.72 7.04
C GLY A 86 -0.51 -4.27 7.33
N PHE A 87 -0.30 -3.43 6.34
CA PHE A 87 -0.58 -2.00 6.43
C PHE A 87 -0.95 -1.41 5.08
N SER A 88 -1.54 -0.22 5.12
CA SER A 88 -1.78 0.59 3.92
C SER A 88 -1.54 2.07 4.19
N LYS A 89 -1.18 2.80 3.12
CA LYS A 89 -1.15 4.26 3.07
C LYS A 89 -2.04 4.73 1.94
N ILE A 90 -2.89 5.69 2.24
CA ILE A 90 -3.70 6.41 1.25
C ILE A 90 -3.49 7.91 1.37
N VAL A 91 -3.73 8.61 0.29
CA VAL A 91 -3.78 10.07 0.26
C VAL A 91 -5.10 10.49 -0.38
N LEU A 92 -5.86 11.33 0.32
CA LEU A 92 -7.15 11.82 -0.18
C LEU A 92 -6.95 12.98 -1.17
N ASN A 93 -7.97 13.24 -1.97
CA ASN A 93 -8.04 14.41 -2.86
C ASN A 93 -6.89 14.50 -3.87
N GLN A 94 -6.29 13.37 -4.24
CA GLN A 94 -5.20 13.33 -5.20
C GLN A 94 -5.70 13.31 -6.63
N LEU A 95 -5.14 14.18 -7.46
CA LEU A 95 -5.44 14.24 -8.88
C LEU A 95 -5.04 12.93 -9.55
N ILE A 96 -5.97 12.34 -10.30
CA ILE A 96 -5.66 11.16 -11.11
C ILE A 96 -4.87 11.62 -12.35
N PRO A 97 -3.74 11.00 -12.68
CA PRO A 97 -2.95 11.40 -13.85
C PRO A 97 -3.79 11.51 -15.13
N ASP A 98 -3.67 12.64 -15.82
CA ASP A 98 -4.39 12.98 -17.05
C ASP A 98 -5.94 13.03 -16.92
N LYS A 99 -6.44 13.23 -15.71
CA LYS A 99 -7.88 13.45 -15.46
C LYS A 99 -8.10 14.78 -14.74
N ASP A 100 -9.27 15.34 -14.93
CA ASP A 100 -9.68 16.61 -14.31
C ASP A 100 -10.39 16.41 -12.96
N PHE A 101 -10.22 15.25 -12.33
CA PHE A 101 -10.86 14.92 -11.07
C PHE A 101 -9.92 14.20 -10.10
N THR A 102 -10.25 14.33 -8.82
CA THR A 102 -9.47 13.78 -7.72
C THR A 102 -10.10 12.52 -7.14
N GLY A 103 -9.29 11.76 -6.42
CA GLY A 103 -9.71 10.58 -5.68
C GLY A 103 -8.73 10.18 -4.59
N ILE A 104 -8.95 9.03 -4.02
CA ILE A 104 -8.00 8.38 -3.12
C ILE A 104 -6.83 7.85 -3.94
N TYR A 105 -5.62 8.25 -3.62
CA TYR A 105 -4.42 7.56 -4.09
C TYR A 105 -4.05 6.46 -3.10
N LEU A 106 -4.19 5.20 -3.51
CA LEU A 106 -3.71 4.05 -2.74
C LEU A 106 -2.20 3.91 -2.98
N HIS A 107 -1.43 4.58 -2.11
CA HIS A 107 0.03 4.63 -2.25
C HIS A 107 0.71 3.32 -1.83
N LYS A 108 0.21 2.67 -0.77
CA LYS A 108 0.78 1.41 -0.26
C LYS A 108 -0.33 0.48 0.23
N LEU A 109 -0.22 -0.79 -0.12
CA LEU A 109 -1.00 -1.89 0.45
C LEU A 109 -0.12 -3.12 0.49
N TYR A 110 0.38 -3.46 1.67
CA TYR A 110 1.27 -4.59 1.87
C TYR A 110 0.75 -5.51 2.96
N LEU A 111 0.87 -6.80 2.72
CA LEU A 111 0.73 -7.82 3.75
C LEU A 111 2.11 -8.20 4.27
N THR A 112 2.20 -8.52 5.54
CA THR A 112 3.40 -9.12 6.13
C THR A 112 3.76 -10.37 5.30
N PRO A 113 5.05 -10.60 4.99
CA PRO A 113 5.49 -11.76 4.23
C PRO A 113 4.84 -13.07 4.70
N HIS A 114 4.52 -13.94 3.75
CA HIS A 114 3.87 -15.25 3.98
C HIS A 114 2.41 -15.24 4.47
N LEU A 115 1.77 -14.08 4.62
CA LEU A 115 0.35 -13.97 5.03
C LEU A 115 -0.63 -13.78 3.87
N THR A 116 -0.21 -14.03 2.65
CA THR A 116 -1.10 -13.96 1.47
C THR A 116 -2.05 -15.16 1.42
N GLY A 117 -3.15 -15.04 0.64
CA GLY A 117 -4.10 -16.15 0.40
C GLY A 117 -5.22 -16.31 1.42
N LYS A 118 -5.21 -15.54 2.53
CA LYS A 118 -6.23 -15.59 3.60
C LYS A 118 -7.28 -14.46 3.50
N LYS A 119 -7.41 -13.85 2.33
CA LYS A 119 -8.32 -12.71 2.08
C LYS A 119 -8.04 -11.45 2.95
N TYR A 120 -6.89 -11.35 3.57
CA TYR A 120 -6.53 -10.17 4.36
C TYR A 120 -6.38 -8.91 3.48
N GLY A 121 -5.78 -9.07 2.30
CA GLY A 121 -5.68 -7.98 1.32
C GLY A 121 -7.05 -7.49 0.86
N ASP A 122 -8.03 -8.39 0.70
CA ASP A 122 -9.40 -8.03 0.36
C ASP A 122 -10.03 -7.16 1.46
N GLN A 123 -9.91 -7.57 2.73
CA GLN A 123 -10.46 -6.84 3.87
C GLN A 123 -9.81 -5.46 4.03
N LEU A 124 -8.49 -5.37 3.84
CA LEU A 124 -7.77 -4.09 3.92
C LEU A 124 -8.16 -3.15 2.77
N PHE A 125 -8.31 -3.68 1.55
CA PHE A 125 -8.77 -2.91 0.40
C PHE A 125 -10.22 -2.42 0.58
N ASP A 126 -11.12 -3.28 1.04
CA ASP A 126 -12.53 -2.94 1.26
C ASP A 126 -12.69 -1.89 2.38
N HIS A 127 -11.84 -1.94 3.41
CA HIS A 127 -11.77 -0.90 4.44
C HIS A 127 -11.38 0.46 3.84
N ILE A 128 -10.40 0.50 2.94
CA ILE A 128 -9.98 1.73 2.25
C ILE A 128 -11.13 2.30 1.41
N VAL A 129 -11.83 1.45 0.68
CA VAL A 129 -13.00 1.85 -0.12
C VAL A 129 -14.07 2.49 0.77
N ALA A 130 -14.45 1.80 1.84
CA ALA A 130 -15.47 2.30 2.79
C ALA A 130 -15.03 3.63 3.43
N PHE A 131 -13.79 3.71 3.91
CA PHE A 131 -13.22 4.93 4.49
C PHE A 131 -13.28 6.13 3.54
N GLY A 132 -13.01 5.91 2.26
CA GLY A 132 -13.06 6.97 1.26
C GLY A 132 -14.48 7.38 0.92
N GLN A 133 -15.39 6.44 0.80
CA GLN A 133 -16.81 6.72 0.52
C GLN A 133 -17.45 7.53 1.64
N GLU A 134 -17.18 7.20 2.91
CA GLU A 134 -17.60 7.98 4.07
C GLU A 134 -17.13 9.44 4.03
N ARG A 135 -16.05 9.73 3.27
CA ARG A 135 -15.45 11.06 3.08
C ARG A 135 -15.81 11.69 1.73
N GLY A 136 -16.78 11.12 1.02
CA GLY A 136 -17.26 11.65 -0.25
C GLY A 136 -16.28 11.48 -1.42
N GLN A 137 -15.25 10.64 -1.27
CA GLN A 137 -14.35 10.34 -2.37
C GLN A 137 -15.08 9.52 -3.44
N LYS A 138 -14.99 9.96 -4.69
CA LYS A 138 -15.69 9.32 -5.81
C LYS A 138 -14.81 8.35 -6.60
N TRP A 139 -13.52 8.41 -6.42
CA TRP A 139 -12.54 7.59 -7.13
C TRP A 139 -11.49 7.03 -6.19
N LEU A 140 -11.01 5.86 -6.53
CA LEU A 140 -9.79 5.23 -5.98
C LEU A 140 -8.86 4.93 -7.15
N TRP A 141 -7.58 5.28 -7.02
CA TRP A 141 -6.58 4.99 -8.02
C TRP A 141 -5.24 4.59 -7.39
N LEU A 142 -4.40 3.93 -8.16
CA LEU A 142 -3.09 3.45 -7.73
C LEU A 142 -2.14 3.30 -8.91
N GLU A 143 -0.87 3.17 -8.58
CA GLU A 143 0.19 2.73 -9.46
C GLU A 143 0.58 1.30 -9.12
N VAL A 144 0.66 0.43 -10.13
CA VAL A 144 1.10 -0.94 -9.94
C VAL A 144 2.16 -1.31 -10.97
N LEU A 145 3.24 -1.92 -10.51
CA LEU A 145 4.34 -2.34 -11.37
C LEU A 145 3.86 -3.40 -12.37
N GLU A 146 4.12 -3.21 -13.68
CA GLU A 146 3.82 -4.17 -14.74
C GLU A 146 4.36 -5.57 -14.42
N LYS A 147 5.56 -5.63 -13.83
CA LYS A 147 6.20 -6.88 -13.40
C LYS A 147 5.59 -7.52 -12.16
N ASN A 148 4.48 -6.99 -11.64
CA ASN A 148 3.73 -7.56 -10.52
C ASN A 148 2.35 -8.09 -10.92
N PRO A 149 2.27 -9.17 -11.73
CA PRO A 149 1.00 -9.69 -12.24
C PRO A 149 0.05 -10.20 -11.14
N LYS A 150 0.57 -10.54 -9.96
CA LYS A 150 -0.27 -10.94 -8.81
C LYS A 150 -1.08 -9.75 -8.28
N ALA A 151 -0.43 -8.59 -8.11
CA ALA A 151 -1.10 -7.37 -7.69
C ALA A 151 -2.08 -6.87 -8.75
N ILE A 152 -1.70 -6.87 -10.03
CA ILE A 152 -2.57 -6.47 -11.15
C ILE A 152 -3.86 -7.31 -11.12
N ARG A 153 -3.75 -8.64 -11.03
CA ARG A 153 -4.94 -9.52 -10.93
C ARG A 153 -5.76 -9.27 -9.68
N PHE A 154 -5.12 -8.97 -8.55
CA PHE A 154 -5.82 -8.62 -7.31
C PHE A 154 -6.65 -7.35 -7.52
N TYR A 155 -6.06 -6.28 -8.02
CA TYR A 155 -6.76 -5.02 -8.23
C TYR A 155 -7.85 -5.13 -9.30
N ALA A 156 -7.62 -5.87 -10.38
CA ALA A 156 -8.65 -6.14 -11.39
C ALA A 156 -9.88 -6.84 -10.79
N ARG A 157 -9.69 -7.85 -9.92
CA ARG A 157 -10.80 -8.50 -9.19
C ARG A 157 -11.55 -7.55 -8.26
N LYS A 158 -10.87 -6.50 -7.76
CA LYS A 158 -11.47 -5.44 -6.94
C LYS A 158 -12.19 -4.38 -7.78
N GLY A 159 -12.28 -4.58 -9.10
CA GLY A 159 -12.95 -3.68 -10.03
C GLY A 159 -12.12 -2.44 -10.40
N MET A 160 -10.81 -2.50 -10.22
CA MET A 160 -9.90 -1.48 -10.75
C MET A 160 -9.67 -1.72 -12.24
N GLU A 161 -9.71 -0.66 -13.02
CA GLU A 161 -9.51 -0.69 -14.47
C GLU A 161 -8.23 0.05 -14.85
N TRP A 162 -7.50 -0.49 -15.82
CA TRP A 162 -6.32 0.16 -16.38
C TRP A 162 -6.71 1.50 -17.03
N GLN A 163 -5.91 2.52 -16.80
CA GLN A 163 -6.11 3.86 -17.36
C GLN A 163 -5.00 4.24 -18.35
N LYS A 164 -3.76 4.05 -17.96
CA LYS A 164 -2.56 4.37 -18.74
C LYS A 164 -1.31 3.75 -18.12
N ASP A 165 -0.22 3.82 -18.86
CA ASP A 165 1.12 3.50 -18.37
C ASP A 165 1.91 4.77 -18.10
N ILE A 166 2.77 4.69 -17.09
CA ILE A 166 3.80 5.67 -16.78
C ILE A 166 5.14 4.96 -16.62
N ILE A 167 6.22 5.71 -16.74
CA ILE A 167 7.57 5.19 -16.53
C ILE A 167 8.10 5.69 -15.20
N PHE A 168 8.39 4.75 -14.31
CA PHE A 168 9.23 5.00 -13.15
C PHE A 168 10.70 4.87 -13.58
N SER A 169 11.51 5.87 -13.28
CA SER A 169 12.94 5.86 -13.59
C SER A 169 13.78 6.07 -12.34
N SER A 170 14.79 5.25 -12.17
CA SER A 170 15.92 5.50 -11.26
C SER A 170 17.19 5.80 -12.08
N GLU A 171 18.33 5.90 -11.44
CA GLU A 171 19.59 6.19 -12.15
C GLU A 171 19.96 5.06 -13.13
N THR A 172 19.69 3.81 -12.77
CA THR A 172 20.16 2.63 -13.54
C THR A 172 19.05 1.80 -14.16
N GLN A 173 17.77 2.10 -13.88
CA GLN A 173 16.68 1.32 -14.46
C GLN A 173 15.42 2.13 -14.72
N GLN A 174 14.62 1.60 -15.64
CA GLN A 174 13.26 2.07 -15.89
C GLN A 174 12.28 0.91 -15.72
N SER A 175 11.09 1.22 -15.21
CA SER A 175 10.03 0.25 -15.01
C SER A 175 8.69 0.84 -15.43
N THR A 176 7.90 0.07 -16.15
CA THR A 176 6.52 0.43 -16.48
C THR A 176 5.64 0.25 -15.26
N MET A 177 4.85 1.28 -14.95
CA MET A 177 3.79 1.25 -13.95
C MET A 177 2.44 1.45 -14.62
N HIS A 178 1.46 0.63 -14.27
CA HIS A 178 0.08 0.84 -14.70
C HIS A 178 -0.65 1.74 -13.70
N ILE A 179 -1.27 2.81 -14.19
CA ILE A 179 -2.30 3.53 -13.42
C ILE A 179 -3.58 2.73 -13.53
N MET A 180 -4.13 2.31 -12.40
CA MET A 180 -5.44 1.69 -12.32
C MET A 180 -6.38 2.53 -11.47
N ALA A 181 -7.66 2.64 -11.86
CA ALA A 181 -8.65 3.42 -11.15
C ALA A 181 -10.00 2.70 -11.07
N LYS A 182 -10.79 3.08 -10.05
CA LYS A 182 -12.14 2.59 -9.82
C LYS A 182 -13.05 3.73 -9.41
N ASN A 183 -14.22 3.82 -10.03
CA ASN A 183 -15.28 4.73 -9.58
C ASN A 183 -15.97 4.13 -8.34
N LEU A 184 -15.98 4.89 -7.24
CA LEU A 184 -16.57 4.49 -5.95
C LEU A 184 -18.05 4.89 -5.84
N SER A 185 -18.55 5.74 -6.76
CA SER A 185 -19.96 6.18 -6.78
C SER A 185 -20.90 5.09 -7.32
N LEU A 186 -20.37 4.06 -7.95
CA LEU A 186 -21.14 2.98 -8.59
C LEU A 186 -21.34 1.79 -7.64
N ILE A 187 -21.72 2.02 -6.38
CA ILE A 187 -22.30 0.93 -5.60
C ILE A 187 -23.75 0.79 -6.06
N LYS A 188 -24.02 -0.30 -6.79
CA LYS A 188 -25.38 -0.78 -6.92
C LYS A 188 -25.86 -1.11 -5.49
N MET A 189 -26.86 -0.39 -5.03
CA MET A 189 -27.69 -0.85 -3.94
C MET A 189 -28.41 -2.09 -4.48
N GLU A 190 -27.97 -3.27 -4.10
CA GLU A 190 -28.74 -4.50 -4.19
C GLU A 190 -29.61 -4.63 -2.95
#